data_137012d1a087debd7d5b109976f7c6c3
#
_entry.id   137012d1a087debd7d5b109976f7c6c3
#
_cell.length_a   1.000
_cell.length_b   1.000
_cell.length_c   1.000
_cell.angle_alpha   90.00
_cell.angle_beta   90.00
_cell.angle_gamma   90.00
#
_symmetry.space_group_name_H-M   'P 1'
#
loop_
_entity.id
_entity.type
_entity.pdbx_description
1 polymer ?
#
loop_
_entity_poly.entity_id
_entity_poly.type
_entity_poly.pdbx_seq_one_letter_code
_entity_poly.pdbx_strand_id
1 'polypeptide(L)'
;TNSLNAEVLSDAATIHITSNKFTQSIDHIKYFAEMNPYNFGRIAYLHSQNDILSAGSEVNSFSVSLGLPYNENEAQKYFLEYFMQGINSESEIDKSIFASGHTYTSEEPGITINMNGIKILDTFKNQAVEGDLIYLTKPLGIGFLMAAFNHNSINLTARVYEKIINNMLISNKSAFAIAKKYNAKPLTDISGFGLGSHLIDICKSSNLSASLKLNREIVIDGCLEDLKLYKSSAYEDNKNNAISEIEILDDNN
;
A
#
# COMPACT_ATOMS: atom_id res chain seq x y z
N THR A 1 -17.77 -31.15 4.71
CA THR A 1 -16.47 -30.51 4.50
C THR A 1 -16.74 -29.23 3.71
N ASN A 2 -16.83 -28.09 4.45
CA ASN A 2 -16.91 -26.79 3.83
C ASN A 2 -15.55 -26.51 3.17
N SER A 3 -15.49 -26.54 1.84
CA SER A 3 -14.32 -26.06 1.11
C SER A 3 -14.25 -24.54 1.29
N LEU A 4 -13.25 -24.07 1.98
CA LEU A 4 -12.86 -22.66 2.00
C LEU A 4 -12.35 -22.35 0.58
N ASN A 5 -13.19 -21.75 -0.24
CA ASN A 5 -12.75 -21.23 -1.54
C ASN A 5 -12.20 -19.83 -1.33
N ALA A 6 -10.89 -19.70 -1.40
CA ALA A 6 -10.24 -18.40 -1.47
C ALA A 6 -10.30 -17.89 -2.93
N GLU A 7 -10.86 -16.72 -3.14
CA GLU A 7 -10.81 -16.03 -4.43
C GLU A 7 -9.46 -15.31 -4.56
N VAL A 8 -8.60 -15.80 -5.45
CA VAL A 8 -7.17 -15.41 -5.56
C VAL A 8 -6.93 -14.21 -6.50
N LEU A 9 -7.97 -13.64 -7.11
CA LEU A 9 -7.85 -12.56 -8.12
C LEU A 9 -7.96 -11.14 -7.50
N SER A 10 -7.48 -10.94 -6.27
CA SER A 10 -7.43 -9.63 -5.61
C SER A 10 -6.16 -9.50 -4.76
N ASP A 11 -5.84 -8.27 -4.33
CA ASP A 11 -4.65 -8.00 -3.51
C ASP A 11 -4.76 -8.55 -2.08
N ALA A 12 -5.97 -9.00 -1.69
CA ALA A 12 -6.21 -9.72 -0.43
C ALA A 12 -7.11 -10.94 -0.65
N ALA A 13 -6.89 -12.00 0.12
CA ALA A 13 -7.73 -13.20 0.07
C ALA A 13 -9.14 -12.91 0.58
N THR A 14 -10.14 -13.36 -0.16
CA THR A 14 -11.55 -13.31 0.26
C THR A 14 -12.00 -14.68 0.72
N ILE A 15 -12.50 -14.76 1.94
CA ILE A 15 -12.98 -15.99 2.58
C ILE A 15 -14.50 -15.87 2.76
N HIS A 16 -15.23 -16.86 2.29
CA HIS A 16 -16.68 -16.93 2.47
C HIS A 16 -17.00 -17.54 3.84
N ILE A 17 -17.59 -16.73 4.72
CA ILE A 17 -18.08 -17.19 6.01
C ILE A 17 -19.58 -16.96 6.05
N THR A 18 -20.35 -18.02 5.95
CA THR A 18 -21.83 -17.97 5.93
C THR A 18 -22.35 -17.07 4.80
N SER A 19 -23.03 -15.98 5.09
CA SER A 19 -23.60 -15.03 4.12
C SER A 19 -22.68 -13.84 3.79
N ASN A 20 -21.58 -13.67 4.51
CA ASN A 20 -20.66 -12.55 4.34
C ASN A 20 -19.36 -13.00 3.64
N LYS A 21 -18.85 -12.16 2.75
CA LYS A 21 -17.50 -12.30 2.20
C LYS A 21 -16.53 -11.57 3.12
N PHE A 22 -15.52 -12.29 3.57
CA PHE A 22 -14.49 -11.81 4.48
C PHE A 22 -13.17 -11.69 3.75
N THR A 23 -12.51 -10.56 3.88
CA THR A 23 -11.22 -10.27 3.25
C THR A 23 -10.15 -10.20 4.32
N GLN A 24 -8.98 -10.76 4.05
CA GLN A 24 -7.85 -10.72 4.96
C GLN A 24 -6.56 -10.43 4.21
N SER A 25 -5.73 -9.55 4.77
CA SER A 25 -4.36 -9.29 4.36
C SER A 25 -3.42 -9.27 5.54
N ILE A 26 -2.12 -9.46 5.30
CA ILE A 26 -1.07 -9.35 6.28
C ILE A 26 0.14 -8.66 5.67
N ASP A 27 0.62 -7.59 6.31
CA ASP A 27 1.76 -6.80 5.91
C ASP A 27 2.76 -6.65 7.02
N HIS A 28 4.04 -6.58 6.65
CA HIS A 28 5.13 -6.24 7.55
C HIS A 28 5.88 -5.02 7.04
N ILE A 29 6.02 -4.01 7.89
CA ILE A 29 6.76 -2.79 7.59
C ILE A 29 7.89 -2.63 8.59
N LYS A 30 9.11 -2.53 8.08
CA LYS A 30 10.29 -2.20 8.88
C LYS A 30 10.28 -0.74 9.27
N TYR A 31 10.63 -0.47 10.53
CA TYR A 31 10.80 0.89 11.01
C TYR A 31 12.10 1.49 10.47
N PHE A 32 12.03 2.70 10.00
CA PHE A 32 13.22 3.49 9.67
C PHE A 32 13.40 4.63 10.69
N ALA A 33 14.61 4.73 11.21
CA ALA A 33 14.92 5.48 12.44
C ALA A 33 14.63 6.98 12.37
N GLU A 34 14.58 7.54 11.17
CA GLU A 34 14.33 8.95 10.94
C GLU A 34 12.84 9.32 11.01
N MET A 35 11.95 8.31 11.04
CA MET A 35 10.52 8.56 11.14
C MET A 35 10.07 8.69 12.59
N ASN A 36 9.17 9.63 12.83
CA ASN A 36 8.45 9.71 14.09
C ASN A 36 7.65 8.41 14.33
N PRO A 37 7.81 7.70 15.47
CA PRO A 37 7.16 6.42 15.72
C PRO A 37 5.63 6.47 15.67
N TYR A 38 5.02 7.58 16.07
CA TYR A 38 3.56 7.77 15.94
C TYR A 38 3.12 7.79 14.48
N ASN A 39 3.81 8.55 13.62
CA ASN A 39 3.52 8.56 12.18
C ASN A 39 3.78 7.20 11.53
N PHE A 40 4.80 6.48 12.00
CA PHE A 40 5.07 5.13 11.51
C PHE A 40 3.92 4.16 11.82
N GLY A 41 3.36 4.23 13.04
CA GLY A 41 2.16 3.45 13.39
C GLY A 41 0.97 3.76 12.50
N ARG A 42 0.71 5.05 12.21
CA ARG A 42 -0.33 5.48 11.28
C ARG A 42 -0.10 4.93 9.88
N ILE A 43 1.12 5.07 9.36
CA ILE A 43 1.48 4.60 8.01
C ILE A 43 1.33 3.08 7.91
N ALA A 44 1.76 2.32 8.93
CA ALA A 44 1.61 0.88 8.95
C ALA A 44 0.15 0.46 8.85
N TYR A 45 -0.73 1.11 9.60
CA TYR A 45 -2.18 0.87 9.51
C TYR A 45 -2.73 1.21 8.13
N LEU A 46 -2.42 2.40 7.58
CA LEU A 46 -2.89 2.84 6.27
C LEU A 46 -2.36 1.99 5.12
N HIS A 47 -1.16 1.45 5.25
CA HIS A 47 -0.59 0.53 4.26
C HIS A 47 -1.41 -0.77 4.20
N SER A 48 -1.62 -1.42 5.35
CA SER A 48 -2.45 -2.64 5.40
C SER A 48 -3.92 -2.38 5.05
N GLN A 49 -4.44 -1.17 5.32
CA GLN A 49 -5.78 -0.76 4.90
C GLN A 49 -5.93 -0.78 3.37
N ASN A 50 -4.88 -0.45 2.61
CA ASN A 50 -4.95 -0.37 1.15
C ASN A 50 -5.34 -1.70 0.51
N ASP A 51 -4.80 -2.82 0.97
CA ASP A 51 -5.15 -4.16 0.48
C ASP A 51 -6.64 -4.48 0.70
N ILE A 52 -7.16 -4.09 1.85
CA ILE A 52 -8.57 -4.31 2.19
C ILE A 52 -9.47 -3.46 1.29
N LEU A 53 -9.13 -2.18 1.11
CA LEU A 53 -9.89 -1.27 0.26
C LEU A 53 -9.82 -1.67 -1.22
N SER A 54 -8.63 -2.05 -1.71
CA SER A 54 -8.43 -2.48 -3.11
C SER A 54 -9.17 -3.79 -3.40
N ALA A 55 -9.30 -4.67 -2.40
CA ALA A 55 -10.14 -5.86 -2.49
C ALA A 55 -11.66 -5.58 -2.39
N GLY A 56 -12.08 -4.32 -2.31
CA GLY A 56 -13.50 -3.93 -2.26
C GLY A 56 -14.15 -4.08 -0.88
N SER A 57 -13.35 -4.02 0.19
CA SER A 57 -13.81 -4.25 1.56
C SER A 57 -13.65 -3.02 2.44
N GLU A 58 -14.47 -2.89 3.46
CA GLU A 58 -14.26 -1.96 4.58
C GLU A 58 -13.57 -2.69 5.72
N VAL A 59 -12.62 -2.01 6.37
CA VAL A 59 -11.89 -2.59 7.51
C VAL A 59 -12.86 -2.88 8.65
N ASN A 60 -12.75 -4.08 9.21
CA ASN A 60 -13.57 -4.54 10.34
C ASN A 60 -12.75 -4.72 11.61
N SER A 61 -11.63 -5.42 11.50
CA SER A 61 -10.77 -5.72 12.64
C SER A 61 -9.31 -5.92 12.22
N PHE A 62 -8.41 -5.84 13.17
CA PHE A 62 -7.00 -6.08 12.92
C PHE A 62 -6.29 -6.67 14.14
N SER A 63 -5.16 -7.31 13.88
CA SER A 63 -4.22 -7.80 14.88
C SER A 63 -2.83 -7.30 14.56
N VAL A 64 -2.02 -7.06 15.59
CA VAL A 64 -0.69 -6.43 15.44
C VAL A 64 0.39 -7.29 16.07
N SER A 65 1.51 -7.45 15.39
CA SER A 65 2.74 -7.96 15.98
C SER A 65 3.84 -6.90 15.86
N LEU A 66 4.43 -6.50 16.98
CA LEU A 66 5.42 -5.44 17.07
C LEU A 66 6.80 -6.00 17.38
N GLY A 67 7.75 -5.82 16.47
CA GLY A 67 9.17 -5.98 16.72
C GLY A 67 9.70 -4.71 17.41
N LEU A 68 10.21 -4.85 18.64
CA LEU A 68 10.77 -3.75 19.41
C LEU A 68 12.30 -3.88 19.47
N PRO A 69 13.06 -2.77 19.51
CA PRO A 69 14.51 -2.83 19.50
C PRO A 69 15.08 -3.54 20.74
N TYR A 70 16.25 -4.17 20.57
CA TYR A 70 17.08 -4.63 21.69
C TYR A 70 17.61 -3.41 22.43
N ASN A 71 16.86 -2.94 23.41
CA ASN A 71 17.20 -1.74 24.14
C ASN A 71 16.69 -1.79 25.59
N GLU A 72 17.00 -0.74 26.36
CA GLU A 72 16.46 -0.58 27.68
C GLU A 72 14.92 -0.55 27.67
N ASN A 73 14.30 -0.99 28.74
CA ASN A 73 12.84 -1.09 28.89
C ASN A 73 12.11 0.22 28.55
N GLU A 74 12.69 1.37 28.88
CA GLU A 74 12.10 2.68 28.59
C GLU A 74 12.02 2.97 27.08
N ALA A 75 13.05 2.59 26.30
CA ALA A 75 13.02 2.76 24.85
C ALA A 75 11.99 1.83 24.21
N GLN A 76 11.91 0.58 24.67
CA GLN A 76 10.89 -0.38 24.17
C GLN A 76 9.48 0.13 24.49
N LYS A 77 9.26 0.66 25.69
CA LYS A 77 7.99 1.27 26.10
C LYS A 77 7.62 2.46 25.22
N TYR A 78 8.60 3.34 24.93
CA TYR A 78 8.42 4.48 24.04
C TYR A 78 7.94 4.04 22.64
N PHE A 79 8.63 3.07 22.01
CA PHE A 79 8.23 2.56 20.68
C PHE A 79 6.86 1.91 20.72
N LEU A 80 6.60 1.03 21.70
CA LEU A 80 5.31 0.37 21.87
C LEU A 80 4.18 1.40 21.98
N GLU A 81 4.34 2.38 22.84
CA GLU A 81 3.32 3.40 23.10
C GLU A 81 3.01 4.23 21.86
N TYR A 82 4.03 4.77 21.20
CA TYR A 82 3.83 5.62 20.02
C TYR A 82 3.39 4.85 18.78
N PHE A 83 3.88 3.63 18.55
CA PHE A 83 3.38 2.79 17.48
C PHE A 83 1.89 2.52 17.65
N MET A 84 1.49 2.10 18.85
CA MET A 84 0.08 1.81 19.12
C MET A 84 -0.81 3.04 19.10
N GLN A 85 -0.34 4.19 19.59
CA GLN A 85 -1.09 5.45 19.47
C GLN A 85 -1.33 5.82 18.00
N GLY A 86 -0.32 5.66 17.13
CA GLY A 86 -0.47 5.89 15.69
C GLY A 86 -1.48 4.95 15.04
N ILE A 87 -1.38 3.66 15.31
CA ILE A 87 -2.32 2.65 14.82
C ILE A 87 -3.74 2.96 15.30
N ASN A 88 -3.90 3.23 16.60
CA ASN A 88 -5.21 3.50 17.20
C ASN A 88 -5.87 4.75 16.61
N SER A 89 -5.09 5.80 16.31
CA SER A 89 -5.65 7.03 15.72
C SER A 89 -6.32 6.78 14.36
N GLU A 90 -5.79 5.87 13.53
CA GLU A 90 -6.40 5.50 12.26
C GLU A 90 -7.55 4.49 12.44
N SER A 91 -7.40 3.56 13.38
CA SER A 91 -8.44 2.56 13.69
C SER A 91 -9.72 3.19 14.23
N GLU A 92 -9.62 4.28 14.99
CA GLU A 92 -10.77 5.06 15.46
C GLU A 92 -11.54 5.72 14.32
N ILE A 93 -10.83 6.22 13.28
CA ILE A 93 -11.44 6.76 12.06
C ILE A 93 -12.21 5.68 11.29
N ASP A 94 -11.66 4.47 11.24
CA ASP A 94 -12.30 3.31 10.61
C ASP A 94 -13.38 2.66 11.48
N LYS A 95 -13.35 2.91 12.78
CA LYS A 95 -14.15 2.20 13.80
C LYS A 95 -13.85 0.70 13.78
N SER A 96 -12.61 0.35 13.47
CA SER A 96 -12.16 -1.05 13.42
C SER A 96 -11.81 -1.57 14.81
N ILE A 97 -11.90 -2.89 14.98
CA ILE A 97 -11.69 -3.54 16.26
C ILE A 97 -10.25 -4.03 16.36
N PHE A 98 -9.50 -3.60 17.36
CA PHE A 98 -8.23 -4.23 17.72
C PHE A 98 -8.53 -5.60 18.35
N ALA A 99 -8.24 -6.68 17.63
CA ALA A 99 -8.61 -8.04 18.04
C ALA A 99 -7.55 -8.70 18.91
N SER A 100 -6.27 -8.53 18.60
CA SER A 100 -5.17 -9.10 19.39
C SER A 100 -3.84 -8.43 19.05
N GLY A 101 -2.85 -8.59 19.93
CA GLY A 101 -1.50 -8.08 19.73
C GLY A 101 -0.44 -8.96 20.34
N HIS A 102 0.77 -8.89 19.78
CA HIS A 102 1.96 -9.55 20.28
C HIS A 102 3.16 -8.60 20.17
N THR A 103 4.08 -8.69 21.11
CA THR A 103 5.37 -7.97 21.06
C THR A 103 6.52 -8.94 21.15
N TYR A 104 7.59 -8.68 20.44
CA TYR A 104 8.84 -9.43 20.51
C TYR A 104 10.02 -8.49 20.35
N THR A 105 11.19 -8.93 20.78
CA THR A 105 12.42 -8.15 20.63
C THR A 105 13.08 -8.46 19.29
N SER A 106 13.50 -7.42 18.55
CA SER A 106 14.06 -7.54 17.21
C SER A 106 15.24 -6.57 17.02
N GLU A 107 16.22 -6.97 16.23
CA GLU A 107 17.30 -6.06 15.79
C GLU A 107 16.76 -4.97 14.86
N GLU A 108 15.79 -5.32 14.02
CA GLU A 108 15.08 -4.39 13.15
C GLU A 108 13.65 -4.21 13.65
N PRO A 109 13.36 -3.10 14.35
CA PRO A 109 12.01 -2.81 14.79
C PRO A 109 11.04 -2.69 13.61
N GLY A 110 9.80 -3.09 13.82
CA GLY A 110 8.80 -3.06 12.77
C GLY A 110 7.41 -3.41 13.26
N ILE A 111 6.46 -3.24 12.37
CA ILE A 111 5.05 -3.51 12.62
C ILE A 111 4.54 -4.52 11.59
N THR A 112 3.95 -5.60 12.06
CA THR A 112 3.15 -6.51 11.24
C THR A 112 1.69 -6.32 11.60
N ILE A 113 0.84 -6.07 10.60
CA ILE A 113 -0.61 -5.96 10.79
C ILE A 113 -1.29 -7.05 9.96
N ASN A 114 -2.08 -7.87 10.62
CA ASN A 114 -3.09 -8.71 9.99
C ASN A 114 -4.40 -7.95 10.02
N MET A 115 -4.91 -7.57 8.85
CA MET A 115 -6.12 -6.76 8.72
C MET A 115 -7.25 -7.55 8.07
N ASN A 116 -8.44 -7.37 8.61
CA ASN A 116 -9.64 -8.06 8.16
C ASN A 116 -10.70 -7.06 7.73
N GLY A 117 -11.41 -7.38 6.65
CA GLY A 117 -12.47 -6.55 6.10
C GLY A 117 -13.73 -7.31 5.75
N ILE A 118 -14.83 -6.58 5.67
CA ILE A 118 -16.10 -7.07 5.14
C ILE A 118 -16.24 -6.55 3.71
N LYS A 119 -16.39 -7.46 2.75
CA LYS A 119 -16.52 -7.10 1.33
C LYS A 119 -17.87 -6.44 1.07
N ILE A 120 -17.83 -5.27 0.46
CA ILE A 120 -19.01 -4.46 0.16
C ILE A 120 -19.08 -4.06 -1.33
N LEU A 121 -17.97 -4.20 -2.06
CA LEU A 121 -17.87 -4.00 -3.50
C LEU A 121 -17.25 -5.24 -4.13
N ASP A 122 -17.95 -5.90 -5.03
CA ASP A 122 -17.37 -7.01 -5.78
C ASP A 122 -16.44 -6.46 -6.86
N THR A 123 -15.16 -6.48 -6.58
CA THR A 123 -14.08 -6.06 -7.48
C THR A 123 -13.04 -7.16 -7.61
N PHE A 124 -12.65 -7.46 -8.86
CA PHE A 124 -11.66 -8.47 -9.23
C PHE A 124 -10.87 -7.96 -10.43
N LYS A 125 -9.59 -8.31 -10.52
CA LYS A 125 -8.68 -7.82 -11.58
C LYS A 125 -9.16 -8.12 -13.01
N ASN A 126 -10.02 -9.10 -13.20
CA ASN A 126 -10.59 -9.50 -14.50
C ASN A 126 -11.86 -8.76 -14.91
N GLN A 127 -12.17 -7.64 -14.30
CA GLN A 127 -13.42 -6.90 -14.54
C GLN A 127 -13.24 -5.59 -15.33
N ALA A 128 -12.02 -5.29 -15.79
CA ALA A 128 -11.83 -4.18 -16.72
C ALA A 128 -12.50 -4.46 -18.06
N VAL A 129 -13.04 -3.41 -18.68
CA VAL A 129 -13.66 -3.47 -19.99
C VAL A 129 -13.05 -2.42 -20.94
N GLU A 130 -13.16 -2.64 -22.25
CA GLU A 130 -12.69 -1.68 -23.24
C GLU A 130 -13.38 -0.32 -23.07
N GLY A 131 -12.57 0.74 -23.06
CA GLY A 131 -13.04 2.11 -22.86
C GLY A 131 -13.03 2.59 -21.40
N ASP A 132 -12.66 1.74 -20.44
CA ASP A 132 -12.48 2.16 -19.06
C ASP A 132 -11.38 3.20 -18.93
N LEU A 133 -11.59 4.18 -18.06
CA LEU A 133 -10.61 5.19 -17.70
C LEU A 133 -9.82 4.77 -16.46
N ILE A 134 -8.51 5.02 -16.49
CA ILE A 134 -7.60 4.70 -15.39
C ILE A 134 -7.45 5.92 -14.49
N TYR A 135 -7.73 5.75 -13.20
CA TYR A 135 -7.61 6.80 -12.19
C TYR A 135 -6.53 6.44 -11.18
N LEU A 136 -5.63 7.39 -10.92
CA LEU A 136 -4.62 7.29 -9.86
C LEU A 136 -5.05 8.19 -8.69
N THR A 137 -5.14 7.63 -7.49
CA THR A 137 -5.68 8.34 -6.32
C THR A 137 -4.65 9.18 -5.59
N LYS A 138 -3.36 8.86 -5.72
CA LYS A 138 -2.23 9.59 -5.11
C LYS A 138 -1.04 9.60 -6.06
N PRO A 139 -0.17 10.62 -6.01
CA PRO A 139 1.05 10.63 -6.81
C PRO A 139 2.00 9.49 -6.41
N LEU A 140 2.74 9.00 -7.41
CA LEU A 140 3.74 7.94 -7.30
C LEU A 140 5.09 8.49 -6.84
N GLY A 141 6.01 7.59 -6.45
CA GLY A 141 7.41 7.94 -6.21
C GLY A 141 7.92 7.67 -4.80
N ILE A 142 7.07 7.21 -3.88
CA ILE A 142 7.48 6.92 -2.48
C ILE A 142 8.69 5.99 -2.44
N GLY A 143 8.70 4.89 -3.21
CA GLY A 143 9.80 3.92 -3.21
C GLY A 143 11.15 4.52 -3.62
N PHE A 144 11.16 5.43 -4.59
CA PHE A 144 12.38 6.12 -5.02
C PHE A 144 12.87 7.09 -3.96
N LEU A 145 11.96 7.87 -3.40
CA LEU A 145 12.30 8.84 -2.37
C LEU A 145 12.83 8.14 -1.10
N MET A 146 12.23 7.01 -0.73
CA MET A 146 12.73 6.18 0.37
C MET A 146 14.12 5.59 0.07
N ALA A 147 14.38 5.17 -1.16
CA ALA A 147 15.70 4.71 -1.58
C ALA A 147 16.74 5.85 -1.51
N ALA A 148 16.40 7.05 -1.99
CA ALA A 148 17.26 8.22 -1.89
C ALA A 148 17.57 8.57 -0.44
N PHE A 149 16.59 8.52 0.44
CA PHE A 149 16.75 8.75 1.87
C PHE A 149 17.71 7.74 2.52
N ASN A 150 17.51 6.45 2.27
CA ASN A 150 18.34 5.37 2.82
C ASN A 150 19.82 5.44 2.34
N HIS A 151 20.08 6.08 1.20
CA HIS A 151 21.43 6.30 0.67
C HIS A 151 22.08 7.61 1.13
N ASN A 152 21.52 8.28 2.16
CA ASN A 152 21.99 9.58 2.66
C ASN A 152 22.18 10.61 1.55
N SER A 153 21.23 10.69 0.63
CA SER A 153 21.26 11.66 -0.44
C SER A 153 21.29 13.08 0.10
N ILE A 154 22.36 13.82 -0.19
CA ILE A 154 22.53 15.22 0.22
C ILE A 154 21.43 16.11 -0.38
N ASN A 155 20.75 15.64 -1.43
CA ASN A 155 19.71 16.39 -2.13
C ASN A 155 18.31 16.19 -1.52
N LEU A 156 18.15 15.22 -0.62
CA LEU A 156 16.86 15.02 0.06
C LEU A 156 16.67 16.06 1.15
N THR A 157 15.98 17.14 0.81
CA THR A 157 15.66 18.21 1.76
C THR A 157 14.55 17.79 2.71
N ALA A 158 14.48 18.44 3.88
CA ALA A 158 13.37 18.28 4.84
C ALA A 158 12.00 18.44 4.16
N ARG A 159 11.90 19.36 3.18
CA ARG A 159 10.69 19.58 2.40
C ARG A 159 10.26 18.34 1.60
N VAL A 160 11.20 17.62 0.98
CA VAL A 160 10.90 16.40 0.22
C VAL A 160 10.49 15.29 1.18
N TYR A 161 11.20 15.14 2.30
CA TYR A 161 10.83 14.20 3.36
C TYR A 161 9.38 14.42 3.85
N GLU A 162 9.01 15.67 4.16
CA GLU A 162 7.64 15.99 4.57
C GLU A 162 6.61 15.63 3.51
N LYS A 163 6.90 15.86 2.22
CA LYS A 163 6.00 15.46 1.11
C LYS A 163 5.79 13.94 1.08
N ILE A 164 6.85 13.15 1.28
CA ILE A 164 6.76 11.69 1.33
C ILE A 164 5.84 11.28 2.49
N ILE A 165 6.14 11.74 3.69
CA ILE A 165 5.39 11.38 4.90
C ILE A 165 3.92 11.80 4.76
N ASN A 166 3.67 13.02 4.30
CA ASN A 166 2.30 13.50 4.10
C ASN A 166 1.55 12.66 3.06
N ASN A 167 2.20 12.23 1.97
CA ASN A 167 1.59 11.34 0.98
C ASN A 167 1.25 9.96 1.58
N MET A 168 2.16 9.40 2.39
CA MET A 168 1.94 8.11 3.06
C MET A 168 0.82 8.19 4.10
N LEU A 169 0.62 9.34 4.75
CA LEU A 169 -0.43 9.58 5.74
C LEU A 169 -1.82 9.88 5.13
N ILE A 170 -1.93 9.97 3.82
CA ILE A 170 -3.24 10.10 3.16
C ILE A 170 -3.88 8.73 3.04
N SER A 171 -5.04 8.54 3.68
CA SER A 171 -5.86 7.34 3.52
C SER A 171 -6.53 7.28 2.15
N ASN A 172 -6.59 6.10 1.53
CA ASN A 172 -7.38 5.85 0.32
C ASN A 172 -8.88 5.64 0.59
N LYS A 173 -9.35 5.79 1.83
CA LYS A 173 -10.76 5.60 2.21
C LYS A 173 -11.71 6.52 1.43
N SER A 174 -11.33 7.78 1.21
CA SER A 174 -12.13 8.71 0.41
C SER A 174 -12.21 8.29 -1.06
N ALA A 175 -11.11 7.83 -1.63
CA ALA A 175 -11.08 7.29 -3.00
C ALA A 175 -11.93 6.02 -3.10
N PHE A 176 -11.85 5.13 -2.12
CA PHE A 176 -12.70 3.94 -2.05
C PHE A 176 -14.19 4.28 -1.93
N ALA A 177 -14.56 5.30 -1.14
CA ALA A 177 -15.94 5.76 -1.05
C ALA A 177 -16.47 6.25 -2.41
N ILE A 178 -15.65 6.93 -3.21
CA ILE A 178 -15.98 7.32 -4.58
C ILE A 178 -16.11 6.09 -5.47
N ALA A 179 -15.15 5.16 -5.43
CA ALA A 179 -15.22 3.93 -6.19
C ALA A 179 -16.49 3.12 -5.89
N LYS A 180 -16.85 2.99 -4.62
CA LYS A 180 -18.12 2.37 -4.19
C LYS A 180 -19.34 3.08 -4.75
N LYS A 181 -19.37 4.41 -4.65
CA LYS A 181 -20.50 5.23 -5.14
C LYS A 181 -20.76 5.04 -6.64
N TYR A 182 -19.69 4.93 -7.43
CA TYR A 182 -19.77 4.79 -8.89
C TYR A 182 -19.62 3.36 -9.38
N ASN A 183 -19.54 2.37 -8.46
CA ASN A 183 -19.27 0.96 -8.79
C ASN A 183 -18.04 0.81 -9.68
N ALA A 184 -17.00 1.63 -9.43
CA ALA A 184 -15.77 1.58 -10.20
C ALA A 184 -14.98 0.31 -9.90
N LYS A 185 -14.50 -0.36 -10.94
CA LYS A 185 -13.75 -1.62 -10.86
C LYS A 185 -13.01 -1.90 -12.19
N PRO A 186 -11.91 -2.64 -12.17
CA PRO A 186 -11.27 -3.21 -10.98
C PRO A 186 -10.60 -2.14 -10.10
N LEU A 187 -10.30 -2.50 -8.87
CA LEU A 187 -9.47 -1.73 -7.96
C LEU A 187 -8.17 -2.50 -7.69
N THR A 188 -7.08 -1.78 -7.51
CA THR A 188 -5.80 -2.30 -6.99
C THR A 188 -5.07 -1.19 -6.24
N ASP A 189 -4.29 -1.53 -5.24
CA ASP A 189 -3.32 -0.60 -4.66
C ASP A 189 -1.99 -0.70 -5.43
N ILE A 190 -1.19 0.36 -5.39
CA ILE A 190 0.14 0.35 -5.98
C ILE A 190 1.17 0.31 -4.85
N SER A 191 1.79 -0.84 -4.68
CA SER A 191 2.77 -1.13 -3.64
C SER A 191 4.16 -1.44 -4.24
N GLY A 192 4.91 -2.36 -3.66
CA GLY A 192 6.28 -2.67 -4.01
C GLY A 192 6.54 -3.07 -5.47
N PHE A 193 5.53 -3.59 -6.19
CA PHE A 193 5.66 -3.99 -7.60
C PHE A 193 5.50 -2.83 -8.59
N GLY A 194 5.04 -1.66 -8.13
CA GLY A 194 4.89 -0.46 -8.93
C GLY A 194 3.72 -0.47 -9.94
N LEU A 195 3.44 0.70 -10.53
CA LEU A 195 2.31 0.90 -11.44
C LEU A 195 2.27 -0.09 -12.60
N GLY A 196 3.43 -0.35 -13.22
CA GLY A 196 3.50 -1.21 -14.41
C GLY A 196 2.98 -2.61 -14.11
N SER A 197 3.49 -3.28 -13.07
CA SER A 197 3.09 -4.65 -12.73
C SER A 197 1.62 -4.75 -12.35
N HIS A 198 1.12 -3.84 -11.51
CA HIS A 198 -0.30 -3.84 -11.11
C HIS A 198 -1.25 -3.62 -12.29
N LEU A 199 -0.88 -2.74 -13.23
CA LEU A 199 -1.69 -2.51 -14.43
C LEU A 199 -1.61 -3.70 -15.40
N ILE A 200 -0.43 -4.29 -15.59
CA ILE A 200 -0.26 -5.51 -16.41
C ILE A 200 -1.12 -6.66 -15.87
N ASP A 201 -1.20 -6.83 -14.54
CA ASP A 201 -2.05 -7.85 -13.93
C ASP A 201 -3.54 -7.65 -14.27
N ILE A 202 -4.02 -6.40 -14.21
CA ILE A 202 -5.38 -6.06 -14.61
C ILE A 202 -5.60 -6.34 -16.10
N CYS A 203 -4.68 -5.89 -16.95
CA CYS A 203 -4.77 -6.07 -18.40
C CYS A 203 -4.80 -7.56 -18.77
N LYS A 204 -3.86 -8.36 -18.23
CA LYS A 204 -3.80 -9.81 -18.47
C LYS A 204 -5.05 -10.53 -17.96
N SER A 205 -5.49 -10.20 -16.75
CA SER A 205 -6.68 -10.81 -16.16
C SER A 205 -7.96 -10.51 -16.93
N SER A 206 -8.02 -9.34 -17.59
CA SER A 206 -9.18 -8.89 -18.38
C SER A 206 -9.02 -9.15 -19.89
N ASN A 207 -7.88 -9.67 -20.32
CA ASN A 207 -7.52 -9.85 -21.76
C ASN A 207 -7.60 -8.54 -22.54
N LEU A 208 -7.02 -7.46 -21.99
CA LEU A 208 -7.00 -6.10 -22.53
C LEU A 208 -5.57 -5.55 -22.57
N SER A 209 -5.42 -4.43 -23.26
CA SER A 209 -4.24 -3.57 -23.21
C SER A 209 -4.63 -2.21 -22.64
N ALA A 210 -3.67 -1.48 -22.05
CA ALA A 210 -3.89 -0.14 -21.54
C ALA A 210 -2.93 0.85 -22.22
N SER A 211 -3.41 2.06 -22.50
CA SER A 211 -2.59 3.17 -22.98
C SER A 211 -2.50 4.23 -21.90
N LEU A 212 -1.28 4.63 -21.52
CA LEU A 212 -1.03 5.64 -20.52
C LEU A 212 -0.30 6.83 -21.15
N LYS A 213 -0.84 8.03 -20.93
CA LYS A 213 -0.09 9.27 -21.15
C LYS A 213 0.42 9.78 -19.82
N LEU A 214 1.71 9.57 -19.57
CA LEU A 214 2.35 9.95 -18.32
C LEU A 214 2.82 11.41 -18.38
N ASN A 215 2.49 12.18 -17.35
CA ASN A 215 2.99 13.55 -17.16
C ASN A 215 3.70 13.65 -15.79
N ARG A 216 4.34 14.80 -15.52
CA ARG A 216 5.09 15.00 -14.26
C ARG A 216 4.17 15.04 -13.02
N GLU A 217 2.90 15.32 -13.19
CA GLU A 217 1.94 15.48 -12.09
C GLU A 217 1.58 14.17 -11.41
N ILE A 218 1.80 13.03 -12.09
CA ILE A 218 1.56 11.72 -11.50
C ILE A 218 2.63 11.31 -10.47
N VAL A 219 3.72 12.07 -10.35
CA VAL A 219 4.86 11.78 -9.49
C VAL A 219 4.99 12.85 -8.43
N ILE A 220 5.37 12.47 -7.22
CA ILE A 220 5.69 13.41 -6.14
C ILE A 220 6.79 14.36 -6.63
N ASP A 221 6.54 15.67 -6.52
CA ASP A 221 7.47 16.70 -6.93
C ASP A 221 8.82 16.59 -6.20
N GLY A 222 9.92 16.59 -6.96
CA GLY A 222 11.28 16.27 -6.51
C GLY A 222 11.73 14.84 -6.77
N CYS A 223 10.80 13.91 -7.06
CA CYS A 223 11.14 12.49 -7.29
C CYS A 223 11.90 12.27 -8.61
N LEU A 224 11.55 12.98 -9.67
CA LEU A 224 12.11 12.75 -11.02
C LEU A 224 13.60 13.12 -11.14
N GLU A 225 14.08 14.04 -10.33
CA GLU A 225 15.47 14.51 -10.35
C GLU A 225 16.41 13.45 -9.77
N ASP A 226 15.93 12.66 -8.82
CA ASP A 226 16.69 11.62 -8.13
C ASP A 226 16.52 10.21 -8.72
N LEU A 227 15.56 10.00 -9.64
CA LEU A 227 15.26 8.70 -10.27
C LEU A 227 16.48 8.04 -10.94
N LYS A 228 17.40 8.82 -11.48
CA LYS A 228 18.60 8.33 -12.16
C LYS A 228 19.67 7.86 -11.18
N LEU A 229 19.64 8.34 -9.95
CA LEU A 229 20.66 8.14 -8.95
C LEU A 229 20.29 7.04 -7.94
N TYR A 230 19.00 6.92 -7.63
CA TYR A 230 18.54 6.03 -6.57
C TYR A 230 17.45 5.08 -7.08
N LYS A 231 17.73 3.79 -6.93
CA LYS A 231 16.80 2.73 -7.28
C LYS A 231 16.32 2.06 -6.00
N SER A 232 15.03 1.79 -5.91
CA SER A 232 14.51 0.94 -4.83
C SER A 232 15.06 -0.47 -4.96
N SER A 233 15.07 -1.25 -3.88
CA SER A 233 15.52 -2.65 -3.90
C SER A 233 14.77 -3.51 -4.92
N ALA A 234 13.51 -3.20 -5.18
CA ALA A 234 12.66 -3.91 -6.14
C ALA A 234 12.77 -3.36 -7.58
N TYR A 235 13.57 -2.32 -7.85
CA TYR A 235 13.57 -1.64 -9.15
C TYR A 235 13.91 -2.55 -10.32
N GLU A 236 15.02 -3.30 -10.22
CA GLU A 236 15.48 -4.16 -11.33
C GLU A 236 14.51 -5.32 -11.57
N ASP A 237 13.97 -5.92 -10.53
CA ASP A 237 12.98 -7.00 -10.65
C ASP A 237 11.68 -6.47 -11.27
N ASN A 238 11.19 -5.34 -10.82
CA ASN A 238 9.99 -4.71 -11.38
C ASN A 238 10.18 -4.33 -12.85
N LYS A 239 11.35 -3.79 -13.21
CA LYS A 239 11.69 -3.47 -14.58
C LYS A 239 11.72 -4.72 -15.45
N ASN A 240 12.43 -5.78 -15.02
CA ASN A 240 12.56 -7.02 -15.77
C ASN A 240 11.20 -7.71 -15.97
N ASN A 241 10.35 -7.69 -14.96
CA ASN A 241 9.01 -8.28 -15.02
C ASN A 241 8.04 -7.50 -15.94
N ALA A 242 8.25 -6.20 -16.11
CA ALA A 242 7.33 -5.34 -16.86
C ALA A 242 7.82 -5.03 -18.28
N ILE A 243 9.13 -5.02 -18.55
CA ILE A 243 9.70 -4.46 -19.79
C ILE A 243 9.25 -5.20 -21.07
N SER A 244 9.01 -6.51 -20.99
CA SER A 244 8.54 -7.32 -22.11
C SER A 244 7.06 -7.10 -22.46
N GLU A 245 6.32 -6.45 -21.56
CA GLU A 245 4.88 -6.23 -21.67
C GLU A 245 4.52 -4.76 -21.95
N ILE A 246 5.55 -3.88 -22.01
CA ILE A 246 5.37 -2.43 -22.19
C ILE A 246 5.98 -1.99 -23.51
N GLU A 247 5.18 -1.38 -24.36
CA GLU A 247 5.63 -0.65 -25.54
C GLU A 247 5.64 0.85 -25.23
N ILE A 248 6.78 1.51 -25.50
CA ILE A 248 6.92 2.95 -25.36
C ILE A 248 6.64 3.57 -26.72
N LEU A 249 5.56 4.33 -26.81
CA LEU A 249 5.20 5.09 -28.00
C LEU A 249 5.75 6.52 -27.85
N ASP A 250 6.70 6.92 -28.69
CA ASP A 250 7.16 8.30 -28.73
C ASP A 250 6.09 9.21 -29.32
N ASP A 251 5.84 10.36 -28.68
CA ASP A 251 4.88 11.39 -29.13
C ASP A 251 5.28 12.07 -30.49
N ASN A 252 6.27 11.54 -31.22
CA ASN A 252 6.81 12.08 -32.46
C ASN A 252 6.35 11.33 -33.72
N ASN A 253 5.21 10.63 -33.67
CA ASN A 253 4.54 10.14 -34.90
C ASN A 253 3.10 10.62 -35.00
#